data_7d077023597bf389689d0fa977a9e1ab
#
_entry.id   7d077023597bf389689d0fa977a9e1ab
#
_cell.length_a   1.000
_cell.length_b   1.000
_cell.length_c   1.000
_cell.angle_alpha   90.00
_cell.angle_beta   90.00
_cell.angle_gamma   90.00
#
_symmetry.space_group_name_H-M   'P 1'
#
loop_
_entity.id
_entity.type
_entity.pdbx_description
1 polymer ?
#
loop_
_entity_poly.entity_id
_entity_poly.type
_entity_poly.pdbx_seq_one_letter_code
_entity_poly.pdbx_strand_id
1 'polypeptide(L)' 'MGDIASARLLYETAAAGGSARGALLAGRTLDPEYLRSLGTRGVTGDPARAAAWYEKAAELGDDSATALLEALGRR' A
#
# COMPACT_ATOMS: atom_id res chain seq x y z
N MET A 1 16.36 -6.39 8.18
CA MET A 1 16.11 -4.98 8.12
C MET A 1 15.47 -4.59 6.81
N GLY A 2 14.26 -4.13 6.84
CA GLY A 2 13.55 -3.83 5.62
C GLY A 2 13.87 -2.44 5.08
N ASP A 3 14.20 -2.37 3.80
CA ASP A 3 14.26 -1.11 3.08
C ASP A 3 12.88 -0.90 2.46
N ILE A 4 12.11 0.03 3.02
CA ILE A 4 10.73 0.29 2.56
C ILE A 4 10.71 0.73 1.10
N ALA A 5 11.69 1.52 0.67
CA ALA A 5 11.72 1.99 -0.72
C ALA A 5 11.97 0.85 -1.68
N SER A 6 12.89 -0.07 -1.35
CA SER A 6 13.15 -1.25 -2.19
C SER A 6 11.96 -2.19 -2.21
N ALA A 7 11.31 -2.39 -1.05
CA ALA A 7 10.11 -3.23 -0.98
C ALA A 7 8.99 -2.64 -1.83
N ARG A 8 8.81 -1.31 -1.77
CA ARG A 8 7.80 -0.62 -2.57
C ARG A 8 8.03 -0.85 -4.05
N LEU A 9 9.27 -0.74 -4.50
CA LEU A 9 9.60 -0.95 -5.91
C LEU A 9 9.24 -2.35 -6.37
N LEU A 10 9.55 -3.37 -5.55
CA LEU A 10 9.18 -4.74 -5.86
C LEU A 10 7.66 -4.91 -5.97
N TYR A 11 6.91 -4.32 -5.05
CA TYR A 11 5.45 -4.44 -5.05
C TYR A 11 4.86 -3.69 -6.25
N GLU A 12 5.38 -2.53 -6.58
CA GLU A 12 4.93 -1.76 -7.74
C GLU A 12 5.18 -2.54 -9.03
N THR A 13 6.34 -3.18 -9.13
CA THR A 13 6.68 -4.02 -10.28
C THR A 13 5.72 -5.19 -10.40
N ALA A 14 5.41 -5.85 -9.29
CA ALA A 14 4.45 -6.95 -9.29
C ALA A 14 3.05 -6.46 -9.71
N ALA A 15 2.64 -5.30 -9.22
CA ALA A 15 1.35 -4.72 -9.58
C ALA A 15 1.28 -4.41 -11.07
N ALA A 16 2.36 -3.91 -11.66
CA ALA A 16 2.42 -3.64 -13.08
C ALA A 16 2.22 -4.92 -13.91
N GLY A 17 2.61 -6.06 -13.35
CA GLY A 17 2.37 -7.37 -13.96
C GLY A 17 1.00 -7.96 -13.65
N GLY A 18 0.12 -7.22 -12.98
CA GLY A 18 -1.24 -7.66 -12.70
C GLY A 18 -1.47 -8.27 -11.32
N SER A 19 -0.50 -8.18 -10.42
CA SER A 19 -0.63 -8.75 -9.08
C SER A 19 -1.46 -7.85 -8.17
N ALA A 20 -2.64 -8.33 -7.78
CA ALA A 20 -3.47 -7.63 -6.79
C ALA A 20 -2.73 -7.50 -5.46
N ARG A 21 -2.03 -8.56 -5.07
CA ARG A 21 -1.25 -8.56 -3.82
C ARG A 21 -0.14 -7.52 -3.88
N GLY A 22 0.55 -7.42 -5.03
CA GLY A 22 1.59 -6.41 -5.22
C GLY A 22 1.05 -5.01 -5.04
N ALA A 23 -0.10 -4.73 -5.63
CA ALA A 23 -0.74 -3.42 -5.50
C ALA A 23 -1.14 -3.13 -4.04
N LEU A 24 -1.68 -4.13 -3.33
CA LEU A 24 -2.04 -3.98 -1.94
C LEU A 24 -0.82 -3.61 -1.09
N LEU A 25 0.27 -4.35 -1.28
CA LEU A 25 1.48 -4.16 -0.50
C LEU A 25 2.16 -2.84 -0.84
N ALA A 26 2.11 -2.41 -2.10
CA ALA A 26 2.60 -1.09 -2.48
C ALA A 26 1.83 0.00 -1.73
N GLY A 27 0.51 -0.14 -1.64
CA GLY A 27 -0.31 0.80 -0.87
C GLY A 27 0.08 0.83 0.59
N ARG A 28 0.35 -0.33 1.19
CA ARG A 28 0.74 -0.40 2.60
C ARG A 28 2.06 0.33 2.86
N THR A 29 3.01 0.29 1.92
CA THR A 29 4.28 1.01 2.10
C THR A 29 4.11 2.52 2.12
N LEU A 30 2.94 3.02 1.69
CA LEU A 30 2.60 4.44 1.65
C LEU A 30 1.53 4.81 2.68
N ASP A 31 0.91 3.83 3.32
CA ASP A 31 -0.18 4.05 4.27
C ASP A 31 0.42 4.49 5.61
N PRO A 32 0.15 5.74 6.06
CA PRO A 32 0.74 6.23 7.31
C PRO A 32 0.36 5.38 8.52
N GLU A 33 -0.85 4.80 8.54
CA GLU A 33 -1.28 3.97 9.66
C GLU A 33 -0.48 2.66 9.71
N TYR A 34 -0.28 2.05 8.54
CA TYR A 34 0.51 0.83 8.49
C TYR A 34 1.97 1.09 8.88
N LEU A 35 2.54 2.19 8.40
CA LEU A 35 3.91 2.55 8.74
C LEU A 35 4.07 2.81 10.23
N ARG A 36 3.07 3.46 10.83
CA ARG A 36 3.06 3.68 12.29
C ARG A 36 3.02 2.36 13.05
N SER A 37 2.21 1.41 12.57
CA SER A 37 2.09 0.11 13.22
C SER A 37 3.38 -0.69 13.20
N LEU A 38 4.24 -0.46 12.21
CA LEU A 38 5.54 -1.12 12.11
C LEU A 38 6.61 -0.44 12.97
N GLY A 39 6.31 0.75 13.53
CA GLY A 39 7.28 1.49 14.32
C GLY A 39 8.42 2.06 13.48
N THR A 40 8.20 2.25 12.18
CA THR A 40 9.24 2.81 11.32
C THR A 40 9.48 4.27 11.62
N ARG A 41 10.74 4.69 11.56
CA ARG A 41 11.12 6.09 11.77
C ARG A 41 11.66 6.65 10.46
N GLY A 42 11.37 7.92 10.23
CA GLY A 42 11.89 8.62 9.06
C GLY A 42 11.23 8.24 7.75
N VAL A 43 10.19 7.39 7.80
CA VAL A 43 9.44 7.00 6.62
C VAL A 43 8.12 7.75 6.64
N THR A 44 7.91 8.60 5.66
CA THR A 44 6.69 9.39 5.53
C THR A 44 5.70 8.68 4.63
N GLY A 45 4.45 8.55 5.09
CA GLY A 45 3.40 8.00 4.28
C GLY A 45 2.83 9.03 3.31
N ASP A 46 2.05 8.55 2.36
CA ASP A 46 1.34 9.39 1.40
C ASP A 46 -0.06 8.80 1.21
N PRO A 47 -1.06 9.31 1.96
CA PRO A 47 -2.40 8.73 1.91
C PRO A 47 -3.02 8.72 0.51
N ALA A 48 -2.77 9.76 -0.28
CA ALA A 48 -3.34 9.84 -1.63
C ALA A 48 -2.77 8.74 -2.53
N ARG A 49 -1.46 8.52 -2.46
CA ARG A 49 -0.84 7.45 -3.24
C ARG A 49 -1.23 6.07 -2.71
N ALA A 50 -1.34 5.94 -1.38
CA ALA A 50 -1.80 4.68 -0.80
C ALA A 50 -3.21 4.35 -1.29
N ALA A 51 -4.11 5.33 -1.34
CA ALA A 51 -5.46 5.13 -1.84
C ALA A 51 -5.44 4.65 -3.29
N ALA A 52 -4.62 5.25 -4.13
CA ALA A 52 -4.53 4.86 -5.53
C ALA A 52 -4.09 3.38 -5.67
N TRP A 53 -3.12 2.95 -4.87
CA TRP A 53 -2.68 1.56 -4.91
C TRP A 53 -3.75 0.60 -4.38
N TYR A 54 -4.47 0.98 -3.32
CA TYR A 54 -5.57 0.16 -2.81
C TYR A 54 -6.69 0.04 -3.83
N GLU A 55 -7.00 1.12 -4.57
CA GLU A 55 -7.99 1.07 -5.65
C GLU A 55 -7.55 0.08 -6.73
N LYS A 56 -6.27 0.14 -7.09
CA LYS A 56 -5.72 -0.79 -8.08
C LYS A 56 -5.83 -2.24 -7.60
N ALA A 57 -5.51 -2.48 -6.33
CA ALA A 57 -5.60 -3.83 -5.77
C ALA A 57 -7.04 -4.34 -5.81
N ALA A 58 -8.01 -3.48 -5.47
CA ALA A 58 -9.43 -3.85 -5.52
C ALA A 58 -9.85 -4.18 -6.94
N GLU A 59 -9.41 -3.37 -7.92
CA GLU A 59 -9.71 -3.62 -9.33
C GLU A 59 -9.15 -4.96 -9.79
N LEU A 60 -8.00 -5.35 -9.25
CA LEU A 60 -7.37 -6.63 -9.59
C LEU A 60 -7.92 -7.81 -8.79
N GLY A 61 -8.90 -7.56 -7.92
CA GLY A 61 -9.63 -8.62 -7.25
C GLY A 61 -9.33 -8.84 -5.77
N ASP A 62 -8.57 -7.94 -5.13
CA ASP A 62 -8.25 -8.08 -3.70
C ASP A 62 -9.31 -7.37 -2.86
N ASP A 63 -10.22 -8.15 -2.27
CA ASP A 63 -11.32 -7.59 -1.47
C ASP A 63 -10.84 -6.87 -0.22
N SER A 64 -9.70 -7.27 0.35
CA SER A 64 -9.18 -6.63 1.55
C SER A 64 -8.77 -5.19 1.28
N ALA A 65 -8.44 -4.85 0.03
CA ALA A 65 -8.09 -3.49 -0.34
C ALA A 65 -9.25 -2.52 -0.15
N THR A 66 -10.47 -2.97 -0.37
CA THR A 66 -11.65 -2.14 -0.20
C THR A 66 -11.78 -1.66 1.25
N ALA A 67 -11.57 -2.58 2.21
CA ALA A 67 -11.63 -2.22 3.63
C ALA A 67 -10.52 -1.23 4.00
N LEU A 68 -9.33 -1.44 3.46
CA LEU A 68 -8.21 -0.53 3.73
C LEU A 68 -8.46 0.85 3.13
N LEU A 69 -9.05 0.90 1.95
CA LEU A 69 -9.39 2.16 1.29
C LEU A 69 -10.43 2.93 2.11
N GLU A 70 -11.46 2.24 2.61
CA GLU A 70 -12.47 2.87 3.47
C GLU A 70 -11.86 3.39 4.75
N ALA A 71 -11.00 2.61 5.39
CA ALA A 71 -10.34 3.04 6.62
C ALA A 71 -9.48 4.27 6.38
N LEU A 72 -8.80 4.32 5.25
CA LEU A 72 -7.98 5.47 4.88
C LEU A 72 -8.81 6.73 4.73
N GLY A 73 -10.00 6.61 4.15
CA GLY A 73 -10.90 7.75 3.95
C GLY A 73 -11.52 8.29 5.23
N ARG A 74 -11.48 7.52 6.33
CA ARG A 74 -12.05 7.94 7.61
C ARG A 74 -11.07 8.67 8.51
N ARG A 75 -9.82 8.74 8.16
CA ARG A 75 -8.77 9.34 8.99
C ARG A 75 -8.67 10.83 8.83
#